data_a66f915d844e8db9210e32bddbc6b50d
#
_entry.id   a66f915d844e8db9210e32bddbc6b50d
#
_cell.length_a   1.000
_cell.length_b   1.000
_cell.length_c   1.000
_cell.angle_alpha   90.00
_cell.angle_beta   90.00
_cell.angle_gamma   90.00
#
_symmetry.space_group_name_H-M   'P 1'
#
loop_
_entity.id
_entity.type
_entity.pdbx_description
1 polymer ?
#
loop_
_entity_poly.entity_id
_entity_poly.type
_entity_poly.pdbx_seq_one_letter_code
_entity_poly.pdbx_strand_id
1 'polypeptide(L)'
;MELLEAILIAIVEGLTEFLPISSTGHMIITEKLLGVPDNEFTKLFTVGIQLGAILAVVVLYWKKFLMPAATLQNRSRFYFKLGVAVLPALVIGFLLSDWIDSLLESTLTVAISLVAGGIVLLFIDTIFKSPVVHEEEQVTFKSAFLIGCWQCLAMIPGVSRSASSIIGGMQQKLDRKVAAEFSFFLAVPTMAAATGYKLLKAASSITPSHLQLFAIGNLVAFLVAIIAIKFFIRFLQHNGFKLFAYYRILVGILLLILISNGTLSR
;
A
#
# COMPACT_ATOMS: atom_id res chain seq x y z
N MET A 1 -6.42 8.94 -21.09
CA MET A 1 -7.20 8.90 -19.81
C MET A 1 -8.04 10.14 -19.72
N GLU A 2 -9.34 9.95 -19.59
CA GLU A 2 -10.31 11.03 -19.38
C GLU A 2 -10.41 11.41 -17.89
N LEU A 3 -11.02 12.57 -17.61
CA LEU A 3 -11.16 13.05 -16.23
C LEU A 3 -11.96 12.09 -15.32
N LEU A 4 -13.04 11.51 -15.86
CA LEU A 4 -13.87 10.56 -15.10
C LEU A 4 -13.09 9.28 -14.77
N GLU A 5 -12.32 8.75 -15.72
CA GLU A 5 -11.43 7.60 -15.51
C GLU A 5 -10.41 7.87 -14.40
N ALA A 6 -9.76 9.06 -14.46
CA ALA A 6 -8.80 9.48 -13.45
C ALA A 6 -9.43 9.57 -12.04
N ILE A 7 -10.65 10.11 -11.93
CA ILE A 7 -11.38 10.19 -10.65
C ILE A 7 -11.72 8.79 -10.13
N LEU A 8 -12.23 7.89 -10.98
CA LEU A 8 -12.60 6.54 -10.57
C LEU A 8 -11.37 5.73 -10.11
N ILE A 9 -10.26 5.81 -10.84
CA ILE A 9 -8.99 5.17 -10.46
C ILE A 9 -8.50 5.74 -9.13
N ALA A 10 -8.56 7.07 -8.93
CA ALA A 10 -8.15 7.71 -7.69
C ALA A 10 -9.03 7.33 -6.48
N ILE A 11 -10.34 7.11 -6.69
CA ILE A 11 -11.24 6.57 -5.66
C ILE A 11 -10.80 5.17 -5.27
N VAL A 12 -10.54 4.29 -6.25
CA VAL A 12 -10.11 2.92 -6.00
C VAL A 12 -8.77 2.90 -5.27
N GLU A 13 -7.80 3.72 -5.67
CA GLU A 13 -6.52 3.87 -4.99
C GLU A 13 -6.72 4.29 -3.52
N GLY A 14 -7.45 5.37 -3.27
CA GLY A 14 -7.70 5.86 -1.91
C GLY A 14 -8.42 4.86 -1.02
N LEU A 15 -9.34 4.06 -1.57
CA LEU A 15 -10.05 3.01 -0.83
C LEU A 15 -9.16 1.82 -0.48
N THR A 16 -8.25 1.43 -1.38
CA THR A 16 -7.60 0.11 -1.32
C THR A 16 -6.15 0.15 -0.84
N GLU A 17 -5.45 1.30 -0.92
CA GLU A 17 -4.03 1.40 -0.62
C GLU A 17 -3.68 0.99 0.81
N PHE A 18 -4.48 1.42 1.79
CA PHE A 18 -4.21 1.15 3.20
C PHE A 18 -4.88 -0.12 3.72
N LEU A 19 -5.84 -0.67 2.98
CA LEU A 19 -6.47 -1.94 3.29
C LEU A 19 -5.57 -3.11 2.87
N PRO A 20 -5.60 -4.24 3.55
CA PRO A 20 -4.75 -5.38 3.22
C PRO A 20 -5.29 -6.19 2.03
N ILE A 21 -5.74 -5.50 0.94
CA ILE A 21 -6.42 -6.09 -0.23
C ILE A 21 -5.72 -5.90 -1.56
N SER A 22 -4.58 -5.18 -1.60
CA SER A 22 -3.79 -4.85 -2.80
C SER A 22 -4.45 -3.83 -3.74
N SER A 23 -4.07 -2.57 -3.62
CA SER A 23 -4.48 -1.49 -4.53
C SER A 23 -4.10 -1.80 -5.99
N THR A 24 -2.90 -2.31 -6.24
CA THR A 24 -2.42 -2.70 -7.58
C THR A 24 -3.41 -3.64 -8.29
N GLY A 25 -3.87 -4.70 -7.60
CA GLY A 25 -4.84 -5.62 -8.18
C GLY A 25 -6.16 -4.95 -8.54
N HIS A 26 -6.63 -4.03 -7.70
CA HIS A 26 -7.88 -3.30 -7.95
C HIS A 26 -7.75 -2.28 -9.09
N MET A 27 -6.60 -1.60 -9.17
CA MET A 27 -6.36 -0.66 -10.27
C MET A 27 -6.32 -1.37 -11.62
N ILE A 28 -5.64 -2.51 -11.75
CA ILE A 28 -5.64 -3.33 -12.98
C ILE A 28 -7.08 -3.69 -13.40
N ILE A 29 -7.92 -4.14 -12.46
CA ILE A 29 -9.32 -4.46 -12.75
C ILE A 29 -10.07 -3.19 -13.21
N THR A 30 -9.90 -2.09 -12.51
CA THR A 30 -10.59 -0.83 -12.80
C THR A 30 -10.19 -0.27 -14.15
N GLU A 31 -8.91 -0.25 -14.49
CA GLU A 31 -8.39 0.18 -15.79
C GLU A 31 -9.00 -0.65 -16.94
N LYS A 32 -9.03 -1.97 -16.77
CA LYS A 32 -9.63 -2.87 -17.76
C LYS A 32 -11.13 -2.68 -17.91
N LEU A 33 -11.87 -2.54 -16.82
CA LEU A 33 -13.33 -2.30 -16.85
C LEU A 33 -13.70 -0.96 -17.48
N LEU A 34 -12.85 0.06 -17.29
CA LEU A 34 -13.06 1.39 -17.87
C LEU A 34 -12.53 1.50 -19.32
N GLY A 35 -11.80 0.50 -19.81
CA GLY A 35 -11.15 0.55 -21.12
C GLY A 35 -9.99 1.55 -21.19
N VAL A 36 -9.39 1.89 -20.05
CA VAL A 36 -8.24 2.80 -19.99
C VAL A 36 -7.05 2.17 -20.70
N PRO A 37 -6.41 2.86 -21.66
CA PRO A 37 -5.27 2.31 -22.37
C PRO A 37 -4.07 2.12 -21.43
N ASP A 38 -3.42 0.96 -21.55
CA ASP A 38 -2.14 0.68 -20.86
C ASP A 38 -1.00 1.43 -21.57
N ASN A 39 -0.70 2.62 -21.10
CA ASN A 39 0.36 3.46 -21.64
C ASN A 39 1.22 4.07 -20.50
N GLU A 40 2.32 4.68 -20.88
CA GLU A 40 3.27 5.31 -19.94
C GLU A 40 2.59 6.30 -18.98
N PHE A 41 1.63 7.09 -19.48
CA PHE A 41 0.93 8.05 -18.63
C PHE A 41 0.03 7.37 -17.61
N THR A 42 -0.72 6.33 -18.00
CA THR A 42 -1.57 5.57 -17.07
C THR A 42 -0.73 4.94 -15.95
N LYS A 43 0.38 4.29 -16.29
CA LYS A 43 1.33 3.73 -15.31
C LYS A 43 1.89 4.81 -14.38
N LEU A 44 2.22 5.97 -14.91
CA LEU A 44 2.72 7.09 -14.13
C LEU A 44 1.65 7.71 -13.24
N PHE A 45 0.41 7.81 -13.74
CA PHE A 45 -0.72 8.35 -13.01
C PHE A 45 -1.07 7.50 -11.78
N THR A 46 -1.18 6.18 -11.95
CA THR A 46 -1.50 5.25 -10.85
C THR A 46 -0.46 5.30 -9.73
N VAL A 47 0.82 5.45 -10.08
CA VAL A 47 1.88 5.65 -9.08
C VAL A 47 1.81 7.07 -8.49
N GLY A 48 1.54 8.09 -9.30
CA GLY A 48 1.54 9.49 -8.87
C GLY A 48 0.43 9.83 -7.88
N ILE A 49 -0.76 9.22 -8.01
CA ILE A 49 -1.89 9.47 -7.10
C ILE A 49 -1.69 8.85 -5.69
N GLN A 50 -0.73 7.96 -5.54
CA GLN A 50 -0.32 7.43 -4.24
C GLN A 50 0.17 8.53 -3.29
N LEU A 51 0.71 9.64 -3.82
CA LEU A 51 1.11 10.79 -2.99
C LEU A 51 -0.08 11.40 -2.25
N GLY A 52 -1.24 11.49 -2.91
CA GLY A 52 -2.48 11.92 -2.25
C GLY A 52 -2.88 10.97 -1.12
N ALA A 53 -2.82 9.67 -1.37
CA ALA A 53 -3.14 8.66 -0.37
C ALA A 53 -2.20 8.73 0.85
N ILE A 54 -0.87 8.84 0.66
CA ILE A 54 0.07 8.96 1.79
C ILE A 54 -0.06 10.29 2.53
N LEU A 55 -0.45 11.37 1.84
CA LEU A 55 -0.72 12.65 2.49
C LEU A 55 -1.88 12.54 3.50
N ALA A 56 -2.86 11.67 3.23
CA ALA A 56 -3.95 11.39 4.17
C ALA A 56 -3.41 10.84 5.50
N VAL A 57 -2.40 9.97 5.48
CA VAL A 57 -1.74 9.49 6.71
C VAL A 57 -1.07 10.62 7.46
N VAL A 58 -0.30 11.48 6.76
CA VAL A 58 0.39 12.61 7.38
C VAL A 58 -0.60 13.55 8.05
N VAL A 59 -1.73 13.83 7.39
CA VAL A 59 -2.78 14.71 7.93
C VAL A 59 -3.53 14.06 9.09
N LEU A 60 -3.92 12.79 9.00
CA LEU A 60 -4.61 12.09 10.09
C LEU A 60 -3.74 11.94 11.34
N TYR A 61 -2.47 11.71 11.14
CA TYR A 61 -1.49 11.50 12.21
C TYR A 61 -0.51 12.67 12.33
N TRP A 62 -0.95 13.89 11.95
CA TRP A 62 -0.09 15.08 11.89
C TRP A 62 0.67 15.36 13.20
N LYS A 63 0.07 15.01 14.36
CA LYS A 63 0.74 15.13 15.66
C LYS A 63 2.00 14.25 15.75
N LYS A 64 1.96 13.03 15.19
CA LYS A 64 3.12 12.13 15.15
C LYS A 64 4.21 12.65 14.20
N PHE A 65 3.82 13.23 13.07
CA PHE A 65 4.76 13.69 12.06
C PHE A 65 5.27 15.12 12.29
N LEU A 66 4.41 16.06 12.72
CA LEU A 66 4.71 17.49 12.70
C LEU A 66 4.85 18.14 14.09
N MET A 67 4.12 17.65 15.10
CA MET A 67 4.28 18.20 16.44
C MET A 67 5.59 17.72 17.10
N PRO A 68 6.26 18.62 17.84
CA PRO A 68 7.33 18.17 18.70
C PRO A 68 6.75 17.18 19.73
N ALA A 69 7.27 15.94 19.73
CA ALA A 69 7.10 15.07 20.88
C ALA A 69 7.58 15.82 22.14
N ALA A 70 7.06 15.45 23.29
CA ALA A 70 7.43 16.09 24.58
C ALA A 70 8.95 16.16 24.83
N THR A 71 9.72 15.39 24.06
CA THR A 71 11.19 15.49 23.98
C THR A 71 11.64 15.32 22.52
N LEU A 72 12.65 16.09 22.10
CA LEU A 72 13.34 15.93 20.79
C LEU A 72 13.83 14.49 20.56
N GLN A 73 14.18 13.79 21.63
CA GLN A 73 14.63 12.40 21.61
C GLN A 73 13.55 11.42 21.13
N ASN A 74 12.30 11.59 21.53
CA ASN A 74 11.22 10.70 21.10
C ASN A 74 10.87 10.91 19.63
N ARG A 75 10.96 12.14 19.14
CA ARG A 75 10.73 12.47 17.72
C ARG A 75 11.82 11.90 16.82
N SER A 76 13.08 12.09 17.17
CA SER A 76 14.18 11.52 16.40
C SER A 76 14.08 9.99 16.36
N ARG A 77 13.75 9.36 17.49
CA ARG A 77 13.58 7.91 17.60
C ARG A 77 12.48 7.39 16.66
N PHE A 78 11.35 8.09 16.53
CA PHE A 78 10.28 7.75 15.59
C PHE A 78 10.77 7.75 14.13
N TYR A 79 11.42 8.84 13.68
CA TYR A 79 11.93 8.91 12.31
C TYR A 79 13.07 7.91 12.06
N PHE A 80 13.94 7.66 13.04
CA PHE A 80 14.97 6.63 12.91
C PHE A 80 14.38 5.22 12.79
N LYS A 81 13.31 4.89 13.53
CA LYS A 81 12.59 3.61 13.35
C LYS A 81 12.04 3.47 11.93
N LEU A 82 11.40 4.52 11.40
CA LEU A 82 10.90 4.51 10.02
C LEU A 82 12.05 4.37 9.01
N GLY A 83 13.14 5.11 9.19
CA GLY A 83 14.34 4.99 8.36
C GLY A 83 14.88 3.57 8.33
N VAL A 84 15.05 2.94 9.50
CA VAL A 84 15.50 1.55 9.62
C VAL A 84 14.54 0.57 8.95
N ALA A 85 13.22 0.81 9.06
CA ALA A 85 12.21 -0.04 8.44
C ALA A 85 12.14 0.12 6.90
N VAL A 86 12.54 1.26 6.36
CA VAL A 86 12.60 1.49 4.90
C VAL A 86 13.81 0.83 4.26
N LEU A 87 14.95 0.71 4.98
CA LEU A 87 16.22 0.24 4.44
C LEU A 87 16.12 -1.08 3.65
N PRO A 88 15.48 -2.15 4.16
CA PRO A 88 15.37 -3.41 3.40
C PRO A 88 14.70 -3.20 2.04
N ALA A 89 13.63 -2.42 1.99
CA ALA A 89 12.90 -2.14 0.75
C ALA A 89 13.72 -1.30 -0.23
N LEU A 90 14.50 -0.32 0.23
CA LEU A 90 15.39 0.44 -0.63
C LEU A 90 16.48 -0.44 -1.24
N VAL A 91 17.13 -1.28 -0.43
CA VAL A 91 18.21 -2.17 -0.89
C VAL A 91 17.68 -3.20 -1.89
N ILE A 92 16.62 -3.92 -1.54
CA ILE A 92 16.05 -4.97 -2.38
C ILE A 92 15.41 -4.36 -3.64
N GLY A 93 14.68 -3.25 -3.51
CA GLY A 93 14.08 -2.56 -4.64
C GLY A 93 15.10 -2.04 -5.64
N PHE A 94 16.25 -1.55 -5.17
CA PHE A 94 17.35 -1.14 -6.06
C PHE A 94 18.01 -2.35 -6.75
N LEU A 95 18.31 -3.41 -6.01
CA LEU A 95 18.99 -4.60 -6.54
C LEU A 95 18.12 -5.43 -7.50
N LEU A 96 16.81 -5.44 -7.29
CA LEU A 96 15.86 -6.27 -8.04
C LEU A 96 14.88 -5.46 -8.90
N SER A 97 15.19 -4.20 -9.22
CA SER A 97 14.29 -3.30 -9.96
C SER A 97 13.76 -3.91 -11.26
N ASP A 98 14.64 -4.45 -12.10
CA ASP A 98 14.26 -5.01 -13.41
C ASP A 98 13.37 -6.25 -13.27
N TRP A 99 13.66 -7.09 -12.28
CA TRP A 99 12.85 -8.26 -11.98
C TRP A 99 11.46 -7.87 -11.43
N ILE A 100 11.40 -6.86 -10.56
CA ILE A 100 10.15 -6.32 -10.01
C ILE A 100 9.30 -5.74 -11.15
N ASP A 101 9.89 -4.95 -12.05
CA ASP A 101 9.20 -4.37 -13.18
C ASP A 101 8.62 -5.45 -14.11
N SER A 102 9.35 -6.55 -14.35
CA SER A 102 8.83 -7.70 -15.13
C SER A 102 7.63 -8.40 -14.48
N LEU A 103 7.55 -8.42 -13.15
CA LEU A 103 6.41 -9.00 -12.43
C LEU A 103 5.17 -8.09 -12.47
N LEU A 104 5.37 -6.77 -12.52
CA LEU A 104 4.27 -5.79 -12.56
C LEU A 104 3.41 -5.92 -13.83
N GLU A 105 3.95 -6.47 -14.90
CA GLU A 105 3.23 -6.69 -16.16
C GLU A 105 2.36 -7.96 -16.13
N SER A 106 2.52 -8.84 -15.13
CA SER A 106 1.81 -10.12 -15.06
C SER A 106 0.54 -10.04 -14.21
N THR A 107 -0.61 -9.97 -14.86
CA THR A 107 -1.94 -10.05 -14.21
C THR A 107 -2.10 -11.40 -13.47
N LEU A 108 -1.51 -12.46 -13.99
CA LEU A 108 -1.53 -13.79 -13.35
C LEU A 108 -0.80 -13.78 -12.01
N THR A 109 0.35 -13.10 -11.91
CA THR A 109 1.08 -12.92 -10.66
C THR A 109 0.22 -12.20 -9.62
N VAL A 110 -0.50 -11.16 -10.02
CA VAL A 110 -1.43 -10.43 -9.14
C VAL A 110 -2.55 -11.34 -8.63
N ALA A 111 -3.18 -12.11 -9.52
CA ALA A 111 -4.28 -13.01 -9.17
C ALA A 111 -3.85 -14.09 -8.18
N ILE A 112 -2.71 -14.76 -8.44
CA ILE A 112 -2.15 -15.78 -7.55
C ILE A 112 -1.78 -15.17 -6.19
N SER A 113 -1.14 -13.99 -6.19
CA SER A 113 -0.73 -13.29 -4.96
C SER A 113 -1.93 -12.84 -4.12
N LEU A 114 -3.04 -12.46 -4.75
CA LEU A 114 -4.29 -12.14 -4.04
C LEU A 114 -4.83 -13.36 -3.32
N VAL A 115 -4.93 -14.51 -4.01
CA VAL A 115 -5.42 -15.76 -3.41
C VAL A 115 -4.49 -16.23 -2.29
N ALA A 116 -3.20 -16.35 -2.57
CA ALA A 116 -2.22 -16.79 -1.58
C ALA A 116 -2.18 -15.89 -0.34
N GLY A 117 -2.10 -14.57 -0.55
CA GLY A 117 -2.14 -13.59 0.53
C GLY A 117 -3.48 -13.60 1.29
N GLY A 118 -4.60 -13.85 0.61
CA GLY A 118 -5.90 -14.04 1.24
C GLY A 118 -5.92 -15.26 2.16
N ILE A 119 -5.37 -16.40 1.69
CA ILE A 119 -5.25 -17.61 2.51
C ILE A 119 -4.40 -17.34 3.75
N VAL A 120 -3.26 -16.66 3.62
CA VAL A 120 -2.41 -16.27 4.77
C VAL A 120 -3.21 -15.42 5.76
N LEU A 121 -3.96 -14.41 5.28
CA LEU A 121 -4.75 -13.53 6.13
C LEU A 121 -5.85 -14.25 6.91
N LEU A 122 -6.38 -15.40 6.45
CA LEU A 122 -7.36 -16.19 7.21
C LEU A 122 -6.81 -16.66 8.55
N PHE A 123 -5.52 -16.91 8.62
CA PHE A 123 -4.89 -17.55 9.78
C PHE A 123 -4.15 -16.59 10.71
N ILE A 124 -3.82 -15.37 10.28
CA ILE A 124 -2.95 -14.47 11.05
C ILE A 124 -3.53 -14.14 12.44
N ASP A 125 -4.85 -13.96 12.56
CA ASP A 125 -5.50 -13.69 13.84
C ASP A 125 -5.43 -14.90 14.80
N THR A 126 -5.29 -16.11 14.27
CA THR A 126 -5.17 -17.33 15.06
C THR A 126 -3.72 -17.66 15.39
N ILE A 127 -2.77 -17.27 14.54
CA ILE A 127 -1.33 -17.48 14.75
C ILE A 127 -0.79 -16.45 15.76
N PHE A 128 -1.16 -15.18 15.63
CA PHE A 128 -0.62 -14.08 16.45
C PHE A 128 -1.61 -13.63 17.54
N LYS A 129 -1.92 -14.53 18.49
CA LYS A 129 -2.97 -14.32 19.52
C LYS A 129 -2.53 -13.48 20.73
N SER A 130 -1.24 -13.33 20.98
CA SER A 130 -0.72 -12.76 22.23
C SER A 130 0.14 -11.53 21.95
N PRO A 131 -0.47 -10.38 21.62
CA PRO A 131 0.27 -9.15 21.48
C PRO A 131 0.82 -8.70 22.82
N VAL A 132 1.98 -8.02 22.80
CA VAL A 132 2.62 -7.41 23.97
C VAL A 132 3.01 -5.95 23.71
N VAL A 133 2.88 -5.49 22.47
CA VAL A 133 3.19 -4.12 22.06
C VAL A 133 1.87 -3.43 21.69
N HIS A 134 1.45 -2.50 22.55
CA HIS A 134 0.17 -1.81 22.45
C HIS A 134 0.29 -0.33 22.07
N GLU A 135 1.52 0.17 21.98
CA GLU A 135 1.84 1.55 21.62
C GLU A 135 3.02 1.60 20.65
N GLU A 136 2.99 2.55 19.70
CA GLU A 136 4.05 2.70 18.70
C GLU A 136 5.42 2.97 19.34
N GLU A 137 5.45 3.69 20.44
CA GLU A 137 6.66 4.02 21.16
C GLU A 137 7.43 2.78 21.62
N GLN A 138 6.73 1.69 21.92
CA GLN A 138 7.29 0.40 22.36
C GLN A 138 7.92 -0.40 21.22
N VAL A 139 7.64 -0.04 19.96
CA VAL A 139 8.27 -0.71 18.79
C VAL A 139 9.78 -0.51 18.86
N THR A 140 10.54 -1.60 18.85
CA THR A 140 11.99 -1.56 18.86
C THR A 140 12.57 -1.33 17.47
N PHE A 141 13.82 -0.90 17.35
CA PHE A 141 14.53 -0.81 16.07
C PHE A 141 14.63 -2.17 15.36
N LYS A 142 14.83 -3.25 16.12
CA LYS A 142 14.83 -4.62 15.60
C LYS A 142 13.47 -4.98 14.99
N SER A 143 12.39 -4.71 15.71
CA SER A 143 11.04 -4.95 15.21
C SER A 143 10.75 -4.10 13.96
N ALA A 144 11.15 -2.82 13.95
CA ALA A 144 11.00 -1.95 12.80
C ALA A 144 11.74 -2.50 11.56
N PHE A 145 12.99 -2.94 11.73
CA PHE A 145 13.76 -3.57 10.65
C PHE A 145 13.07 -4.83 10.11
N LEU A 146 12.62 -5.73 11.01
CA LEU A 146 11.92 -6.95 10.61
C LEU A 146 10.58 -6.69 9.90
N ILE A 147 9.84 -5.66 10.32
CA ILE A 147 8.63 -5.19 9.61
C ILE A 147 9.02 -4.70 8.19
N GLY A 148 10.14 -4.00 8.07
CA GLY A 148 10.70 -3.60 6.77
C GLY A 148 11.06 -4.78 5.87
N CYS A 149 11.63 -5.85 6.43
CA CYS A 149 11.90 -7.09 5.69
C CYS A 149 10.59 -7.73 5.19
N TRP A 150 9.55 -7.77 6.03
CA TRP A 150 8.21 -8.22 5.61
C TRP A 150 7.64 -7.36 4.49
N GLN A 151 7.82 -6.04 4.56
CA GLN A 151 7.36 -5.13 3.50
C GLN A 151 7.96 -5.45 2.12
N CYS A 152 9.17 -6.03 2.05
CA CYS A 152 9.78 -6.41 0.78
C CYS A 152 8.97 -7.45 -0.01
N LEU A 153 8.14 -8.27 0.65
CA LEU A 153 7.24 -9.19 -0.03
C LEU A 153 6.21 -8.45 -0.91
N ALA A 154 5.91 -7.21 -0.59
CA ALA A 154 4.99 -6.38 -1.36
C ALA A 154 5.56 -5.89 -2.70
N MET A 155 6.82 -6.13 -2.98
CA MET A 155 7.41 -5.94 -4.31
C MET A 155 6.82 -6.93 -5.33
N ILE A 156 6.30 -8.07 -4.84
CA ILE A 156 5.51 -8.98 -5.67
C ILE A 156 4.11 -8.39 -5.83
N PRO A 157 3.68 -8.08 -7.09
CA PRO A 157 2.37 -7.49 -7.33
C PRO A 157 1.23 -8.36 -6.80
N GLY A 158 0.23 -7.73 -6.19
CA GLY A 158 -0.91 -8.44 -5.61
C GLY A 158 -0.71 -8.85 -4.13
N VAL A 159 0.52 -8.89 -3.61
CA VAL A 159 0.78 -9.25 -2.20
C VAL A 159 0.20 -8.24 -1.22
N SER A 160 0.17 -6.97 -1.54
CA SER A 160 -0.23 -5.82 -0.69
C SER A 160 0.86 -5.39 0.31
N ARG A 161 1.33 -4.16 0.15
CA ARG A 161 2.28 -3.52 1.06
C ARG A 161 1.72 -3.46 2.49
N SER A 162 0.46 -3.02 2.62
CA SER A 162 -0.24 -2.94 3.89
C SER A 162 -0.34 -4.33 4.55
N ALA A 163 -0.78 -5.36 3.82
CA ALA A 163 -0.87 -6.72 4.36
C ALA A 163 0.49 -7.21 4.87
N SER A 164 1.56 -7.09 4.07
CA SER A 164 2.89 -7.57 4.41
C SER A 164 3.44 -6.91 5.68
N SER A 165 3.41 -5.59 5.76
CA SER A 165 3.92 -4.86 6.92
C SER A 165 3.07 -5.05 8.18
N ILE A 166 1.74 -5.20 8.05
CA ILE A 166 0.85 -5.53 9.17
C ILE A 166 1.17 -6.93 9.72
N ILE A 167 1.30 -7.93 8.86
CA ILE A 167 1.68 -9.30 9.26
C ILE A 167 3.04 -9.27 9.96
N GLY A 168 4.02 -8.55 9.40
CA GLY A 168 5.32 -8.35 10.02
C GLY A 168 5.21 -7.72 11.42
N GLY A 169 4.35 -6.72 11.60
CA GLY A 169 4.08 -6.11 12.89
C GLY A 169 3.48 -7.09 13.90
N MET A 170 2.46 -7.85 13.48
CA MET A 170 1.84 -8.86 14.35
C MET A 170 2.81 -9.98 14.72
N GLN A 171 3.69 -10.40 13.81
CA GLN A 171 4.78 -11.34 14.12
C GLN A 171 5.73 -10.77 15.18
N GLN A 172 5.96 -9.47 15.18
CA GLN A 172 6.73 -8.77 16.21
C GLN A 172 5.90 -8.48 17.48
N LYS A 173 4.75 -9.15 17.65
CA LYS A 173 3.84 -9.04 18.78
C LYS A 173 3.18 -7.67 18.96
N LEU A 174 3.09 -6.86 17.91
CA LEU A 174 2.25 -5.66 17.89
C LEU A 174 0.79 -6.08 17.87
N ASP A 175 -0.07 -5.35 18.58
CA ASP A 175 -1.51 -5.54 18.40
C ASP A 175 -1.94 -5.07 17.00
N ARG A 176 -3.16 -5.45 16.58
CA ARG A 176 -3.68 -5.18 15.22
C ARG A 176 -3.65 -3.70 14.87
N LYS A 177 -4.03 -2.84 15.83
CA LYS A 177 -4.11 -1.39 15.63
C LYS A 177 -2.70 -0.80 15.45
N VAL A 178 -1.79 -1.12 16.35
CA VAL A 178 -0.40 -0.62 16.29
C VAL A 178 0.31 -1.15 15.05
N ALA A 179 0.09 -2.42 14.67
CA ALA A 179 0.65 -2.98 13.44
C ALA A 179 0.14 -2.23 12.19
N ALA A 180 -1.17 -1.92 12.12
CA ALA A 180 -1.75 -1.15 11.02
C ALA A 180 -1.24 0.30 11.00
N GLU A 181 -1.22 0.98 12.15
CA GLU A 181 -0.71 2.36 12.25
C GLU A 181 0.77 2.44 11.86
N PHE A 182 1.61 1.52 12.36
CA PHE A 182 3.03 1.47 11.98
C PHE A 182 3.22 1.19 10.48
N SER A 183 2.39 0.30 9.90
CA SER A 183 2.35 0.08 8.45
C SER A 183 2.05 1.37 7.68
N PHE A 184 1.08 2.18 8.15
CA PHE A 184 0.76 3.47 7.53
C PHE A 184 1.90 4.47 7.66
N PHE A 185 2.54 4.55 8.82
CA PHE A 185 3.70 5.43 9.01
C PHE A 185 4.85 5.04 8.09
N LEU A 186 5.11 3.74 7.95
CA LEU A 186 6.13 3.21 7.06
C LEU A 186 5.82 3.47 5.58
N ALA A 187 4.53 3.51 5.20
CA ALA A 187 4.11 3.85 3.84
C ALA A 187 4.60 5.22 3.40
N VAL A 188 4.60 6.21 4.30
CA VAL A 188 4.94 7.59 3.96
C VAL A 188 6.33 7.71 3.35
N PRO A 189 7.43 7.32 4.01
CA PRO A 189 8.75 7.41 3.41
C PRO A 189 8.95 6.42 2.25
N THR A 190 8.38 5.21 2.33
CA THR A 190 8.59 4.18 1.30
C THR A 190 7.94 4.59 -0.03
N MET A 191 6.66 4.99 0.00
CA MET A 191 5.93 5.36 -1.21
C MET A 191 6.38 6.73 -1.72
N ALA A 192 6.68 7.69 -0.83
CA ALA A 192 7.23 8.98 -1.26
C ALA A 192 8.55 8.79 -2.03
N ALA A 193 9.43 7.90 -1.58
CA ALA A 193 10.68 7.61 -2.28
C ALA A 193 10.42 6.91 -3.63
N ALA A 194 9.57 5.87 -3.66
CA ALA A 194 9.27 5.11 -4.88
C ALA A 194 8.55 5.98 -5.92
N THR A 195 7.49 6.70 -5.52
CA THR A 195 6.73 7.59 -6.40
C THR A 195 7.57 8.78 -6.86
N GLY A 196 8.31 9.41 -5.94
CA GLY A 196 9.21 10.51 -6.26
C GLY A 196 10.26 10.11 -7.29
N TYR A 197 10.88 8.95 -7.15
CA TYR A 197 11.84 8.42 -8.12
C TYR A 197 11.20 8.24 -9.51
N LYS A 198 10.02 7.61 -9.59
CA LYS A 198 9.32 7.39 -10.87
C LYS A 198 8.88 8.70 -11.53
N LEU A 199 8.35 9.65 -10.77
CA LEU A 199 7.96 10.97 -11.27
C LEU A 199 9.16 11.78 -11.77
N LEU A 200 10.29 11.73 -11.06
CA LEU A 200 11.53 12.41 -11.50
C LEU A 200 12.07 11.80 -12.80
N LYS A 201 12.05 10.46 -12.92
CA LYS A 201 12.50 9.77 -14.15
C LYS A 201 11.61 10.11 -15.35
N ALA A 202 10.33 10.32 -15.15
CA ALA A 202 9.35 10.63 -16.19
C ALA A 202 9.06 12.14 -16.33
N ALA A 203 9.79 13.02 -15.66
CA ALA A 203 9.49 14.45 -15.60
C ALA A 203 9.43 15.14 -16.97
N SER A 204 10.25 14.70 -17.94
CA SER A 204 10.28 15.25 -19.31
C SER A 204 9.03 14.90 -20.14
N SER A 205 8.29 13.86 -19.77
CA SER A 205 7.06 13.40 -20.48
C SER A 205 5.77 13.97 -19.88
N ILE A 206 5.85 14.71 -18.75
CA ILE A 206 4.69 15.29 -18.09
C ILE A 206 4.28 16.59 -18.79
N THR A 207 3.04 16.64 -19.29
CA THR A 207 2.43 17.81 -19.92
C THR A 207 1.56 18.60 -18.93
N PRO A 208 1.19 19.86 -19.22
CA PRO A 208 0.26 20.63 -18.38
C PRO A 208 -1.10 19.94 -18.17
N SER A 209 -1.63 19.24 -19.17
CA SER A 209 -2.86 18.46 -19.03
C SER A 209 -2.69 17.29 -18.06
N HIS A 210 -1.53 16.63 -18.06
CA HIS A 210 -1.20 15.58 -17.10
C HIS A 210 -1.16 16.14 -15.66
N LEU A 211 -0.61 17.34 -15.45
CA LEU A 211 -0.58 17.97 -14.12
C LEU A 211 -1.97 18.22 -13.55
N GLN A 212 -2.94 18.61 -14.40
CA GLN A 212 -4.32 18.77 -13.96
C GLN A 212 -4.93 17.45 -13.48
N LEU A 213 -4.74 16.36 -14.24
CA LEU A 213 -5.22 15.04 -13.85
C LEU A 213 -4.54 14.55 -12.56
N PHE A 214 -3.23 14.75 -12.41
CA PHE A 214 -2.51 14.45 -11.18
C PHE A 214 -3.05 15.23 -9.98
N ALA A 215 -3.31 16.54 -10.12
CA ALA A 215 -3.83 17.36 -9.04
C ALA A 215 -5.21 16.87 -8.58
N ILE A 216 -6.12 16.60 -9.51
CA ILE A 216 -7.47 16.10 -9.21
C ILE A 216 -7.39 14.68 -8.62
N GLY A 217 -6.61 13.79 -9.25
CA GLY A 217 -6.44 12.40 -8.78
C GLY A 217 -5.86 12.34 -7.36
N ASN A 218 -4.82 13.13 -7.08
CA ASN A 218 -4.24 13.20 -5.72
C ASN A 218 -5.24 13.76 -4.70
N LEU A 219 -6.02 14.78 -5.06
CA LEU A 219 -7.05 15.33 -4.16
C LEU A 219 -8.12 14.28 -3.85
N VAL A 220 -8.60 13.57 -4.87
CA VAL A 220 -9.60 12.51 -4.71
C VAL A 220 -9.05 11.37 -3.87
N ALA A 221 -7.86 10.85 -4.22
CA ALA A 221 -7.20 9.78 -3.47
C ALA A 221 -6.98 10.18 -2.00
N PHE A 222 -6.56 11.42 -1.74
CA PHE A 222 -6.40 11.96 -0.39
C PHE A 222 -7.71 11.93 0.41
N LEU A 223 -8.80 12.48 -0.14
CA LEU A 223 -10.08 12.56 0.57
C LEU A 223 -10.65 11.16 0.85
N VAL A 224 -10.57 10.27 -0.13
CA VAL A 224 -11.06 8.90 0.00
C VAL A 224 -10.18 8.10 0.98
N ALA A 225 -8.86 8.25 0.93
CA ALA A 225 -7.95 7.58 1.86
C ALA A 225 -8.19 7.99 3.33
N ILE A 226 -8.53 9.26 3.60
CA ILE A 226 -8.90 9.68 4.96
C ILE A 226 -10.08 8.85 5.50
N ILE A 227 -11.11 8.64 4.67
CA ILE A 227 -12.30 7.86 5.04
C ILE A 227 -11.93 6.39 5.23
N ALA A 228 -11.19 5.83 4.26
CA ALA A 228 -10.76 4.44 4.26
C ALA A 228 -9.89 4.08 5.48
N ILE A 229 -8.91 4.91 5.83
CA ILE A 229 -8.04 4.72 6.99
C ILE A 229 -8.85 4.73 8.29
N LYS A 230 -9.72 5.73 8.48
CA LYS A 230 -10.57 5.83 9.68
C LYS A 230 -11.48 4.62 9.83
N PHE A 231 -12.12 4.21 8.72
CA PHE A 231 -12.96 3.02 8.69
C PHE A 231 -12.15 1.78 9.03
N PHE A 232 -11.01 1.57 8.36
CA PHE A 232 -10.19 0.38 8.54
C PHE A 232 -9.68 0.21 9.97
N ILE A 233 -9.15 1.26 10.59
CA ILE A 233 -8.67 1.20 11.98
C ILE A 233 -9.82 0.85 12.93
N ARG A 234 -10.99 1.49 12.78
CA ARG A 234 -12.16 1.18 13.61
C ARG A 234 -12.65 -0.26 13.40
N PHE A 235 -12.71 -0.69 12.14
CA PHE A 235 -13.14 -2.05 11.79
C PHE A 235 -12.19 -3.10 12.39
N LEU A 236 -10.88 -2.89 12.27
CA LEU A 236 -9.85 -3.84 12.69
C LEU A 236 -9.83 -4.06 14.20
N GLN A 237 -10.18 -3.05 14.98
CA GLN A 237 -10.28 -3.18 16.43
C GLN A 237 -11.29 -4.24 16.88
N HIS A 238 -12.34 -4.47 16.08
CA HIS A 238 -13.46 -5.35 16.46
C HIS A 238 -13.53 -6.66 15.65
N ASN A 239 -13.13 -6.64 14.36
CA ASN A 239 -13.47 -7.72 13.42
C ASN A 239 -12.27 -8.55 12.91
N GLY A 240 -11.02 -8.11 13.15
CA GLY A 240 -9.83 -8.79 12.61
C GLY A 240 -9.73 -8.76 11.08
N PHE A 241 -8.96 -9.72 10.50
CA PHE A 241 -8.59 -9.70 9.09
C PHE A 241 -9.41 -10.64 8.19
N LYS A 242 -10.24 -11.49 8.74
CA LYS A 242 -10.96 -12.55 7.98
C LYS A 242 -11.79 -12.02 6.81
N LEU A 243 -12.47 -10.87 6.98
CA LEU A 243 -13.28 -10.29 5.90
C LEU A 243 -12.41 -9.91 4.71
N PHE A 244 -11.27 -9.28 4.96
CA PHE A 244 -10.30 -8.92 3.91
C PHE A 244 -9.69 -10.16 3.26
N ALA A 245 -9.49 -11.23 4.02
CA ALA A 245 -9.00 -12.51 3.50
C ALA A 245 -9.99 -13.12 2.48
N TYR A 246 -11.26 -13.25 2.84
CA TYR A 246 -12.31 -13.74 1.94
C TYR A 246 -12.44 -12.86 0.70
N TYR A 247 -12.43 -11.55 0.89
CA TYR A 247 -12.49 -10.60 -0.21
C TYR A 247 -11.33 -10.80 -1.20
N ARG A 248 -10.09 -10.90 -0.72
CA ARG A 248 -8.91 -11.15 -1.57
C ARG A 248 -9.02 -12.45 -2.35
N ILE A 249 -9.45 -13.54 -1.70
CA ILE A 249 -9.60 -14.85 -2.35
C ILE A 249 -10.65 -14.73 -3.46
N LEU A 250 -11.78 -14.10 -3.19
CA LEU A 250 -12.85 -13.92 -4.18
C LEU A 250 -12.36 -13.11 -5.39
N VAL A 251 -11.72 -11.96 -5.16
CA VAL A 251 -11.19 -11.11 -6.24
C VAL A 251 -10.10 -11.83 -7.01
N GLY A 252 -9.19 -12.54 -6.34
CA GLY A 252 -8.14 -13.31 -6.98
C GLY A 252 -8.69 -14.46 -7.84
N ILE A 253 -9.71 -15.19 -7.37
CA ILE A 253 -10.40 -16.24 -8.15
C ILE A 253 -11.09 -15.60 -9.35
N LEU A 254 -11.78 -14.48 -9.18
CA LEU A 254 -12.43 -13.76 -10.28
C LEU A 254 -11.40 -13.38 -11.37
N LEU A 255 -10.24 -12.84 -10.99
CA LEU A 255 -9.17 -12.54 -11.93
C LEU A 255 -8.68 -13.79 -12.66
N LEU A 256 -8.46 -14.91 -11.96
CA LEU A 256 -8.05 -16.18 -12.58
C LEU A 256 -9.08 -16.66 -13.62
N ILE A 257 -10.39 -16.53 -13.33
CA ILE A 257 -11.45 -16.87 -14.26
C ILE A 257 -11.41 -15.93 -15.50
N LEU A 258 -11.25 -14.63 -15.31
CA LEU A 258 -11.19 -13.66 -16.41
C LEU A 258 -9.95 -13.87 -17.30
N ILE A 259 -8.83 -14.28 -16.71
CA ILE A 259 -7.62 -14.66 -17.45
C ILE A 259 -7.83 -15.96 -18.24
N SER A 260 -8.46 -16.98 -17.61
CA SER A 260 -8.70 -18.27 -18.26
C SER A 260 -9.67 -18.17 -19.44
N ASN A 261 -10.63 -17.25 -19.37
CA ASN A 261 -11.61 -16.98 -20.43
C ASN A 261 -11.08 -16.03 -21.53
N GLY A 262 -9.83 -15.59 -21.45
CA GLY A 262 -9.21 -14.69 -22.41
C GLY A 262 -9.72 -13.23 -22.34
N THR A 263 -10.52 -12.87 -21.34
CA THR A 263 -11.01 -11.49 -21.15
C THR A 263 -9.87 -10.56 -20.67
N LEU A 264 -8.94 -11.09 -19.88
CA LEU A 264 -7.73 -10.40 -19.42
C LEU A 264 -6.50 -11.09 -20.00
N SER A 265 -5.51 -10.30 -20.43
CA SER A 265 -4.18 -10.81 -20.78
C SER A 265 -3.48 -11.35 -19.52
N ARG A 266 -2.64 -12.37 -19.72
CA ARG A 266 -1.82 -12.97 -18.64
C ARG A 266 -0.80 -11.99 -18.08
#